data_aa298b09ef16de4ca87715de2a482ea5
#
_entry.id   aa298b09ef16de4ca87715de2a482ea5
#
_cell.length_a   1.000
_cell.length_b   1.000
_cell.length_c   1.000
_cell.angle_alpha   90.00
_cell.angle_beta   90.00
_cell.angle_gamma   90.00
#
_symmetry.space_group_name_H-M   'P 1'
#
loop_
_entity.id
_entity.type
_entity.pdbx_description
1 polymer ?
#
loop_
_entity_poly.entity_id
_entity_poly.type
_entity_poly.pdbx_seq_one_letter_code
_entity_poly.pdbx_strand_id
1 'polypeptide(L)'
;MKKTSKEVKALMVERKAWAERQSKCWICGVSSYAGFPLETHEMERKSHAPNHSWATKENYFCACKKCHMDDLAAMPHAKQLAYKYIRDVENYDLEAWLRVKDPSLKAPNRVTEDEVMDAVKEIVLKQEIVW
;
A
#
# COMPACT_ATOMS: atom_id res chain seq x y z
N MET A 1 -3.79 16.05 -17.40
CA MET A 1 -3.56 15.42 -18.73
C MET A 1 -3.64 13.91 -18.62
N LYS A 2 -4.31 13.28 -19.57
CA LYS A 2 -4.51 11.84 -19.57
C LYS A 2 -3.24 11.09 -20.00
N LYS A 3 -2.87 10.01 -19.30
CA LYS A 3 -1.70 9.22 -19.68
C LYS A 3 -1.94 8.44 -20.97
N THR A 4 -0.88 8.30 -21.76
CA THR A 4 -0.90 7.52 -23.00
C THR A 4 -0.87 6.01 -22.68
N SER A 5 -1.21 5.17 -23.66
CA SER A 5 -1.12 3.70 -23.53
C SER A 5 0.31 3.26 -23.18
N LYS A 6 1.31 3.91 -23.74
CA LYS A 6 2.73 3.61 -23.47
C LYS A 6 3.08 3.92 -22.02
N GLU A 7 2.63 5.05 -21.50
CA GLU A 7 2.85 5.43 -20.10
C GLU A 7 2.17 4.46 -19.14
N VAL A 8 0.93 4.05 -19.43
CA VAL A 8 0.20 3.08 -18.61
C VAL A 8 0.91 1.73 -18.62
N LYS A 9 1.40 1.27 -19.76
CA LYS A 9 2.16 0.00 -19.83
C LYS A 9 3.42 0.06 -18.98
N ALA A 10 4.14 1.18 -19.01
CA ALA A 10 5.34 1.37 -18.20
C ALA A 10 5.00 1.29 -16.70
N LEU A 11 3.89 1.90 -16.27
CA LEU A 11 3.42 1.83 -14.88
C LEU A 11 3.09 0.38 -14.47
N MET A 12 2.49 -0.40 -15.37
CA MET A 12 2.16 -1.80 -15.07
C MET A 12 3.40 -2.67 -14.97
N VAL A 13 4.45 -2.39 -15.75
CA VAL A 13 5.74 -3.07 -15.64
C VAL A 13 6.36 -2.77 -14.27
N GLU A 14 6.35 -1.52 -13.83
CA GLU A 14 6.87 -1.11 -12.51
C GLU A 14 6.09 -1.77 -11.37
N ARG A 15 4.76 -1.83 -11.49
CA ARG A 15 3.89 -2.48 -10.51
C ARG A 15 4.23 -3.97 -10.37
N LYS A 16 4.39 -4.65 -11.47
CA LYS A 16 4.76 -6.06 -11.50
C LYS A 16 6.14 -6.28 -10.87
N ALA A 17 7.11 -5.44 -11.19
CA ALA A 17 8.45 -5.51 -10.62
C ALA A 17 8.43 -5.31 -9.11
N TRP A 18 7.63 -4.37 -8.62
CA TRP A 18 7.45 -4.18 -7.17
C TRP A 18 6.86 -5.43 -6.53
N ALA A 19 5.79 -5.98 -7.11
CA ALA A 19 5.10 -7.17 -6.61
C ALA A 19 6.04 -8.38 -6.54
N GLU A 20 6.87 -8.58 -7.55
CA GLU A 20 7.81 -9.71 -7.62
C GLU A 20 8.89 -9.66 -6.54
N ARG A 21 9.17 -8.49 -5.96
CA ARG A 21 10.12 -8.35 -4.86
C ARG A 21 9.52 -8.71 -3.50
N GLN A 22 8.20 -8.89 -3.42
CA GLN A 22 7.54 -9.22 -2.17
C GLN A 22 7.57 -10.74 -1.96
N SER A 23 7.91 -11.16 -0.75
CA SER A 23 8.01 -12.59 -0.41
C SER A 23 7.05 -13.02 0.69
N LYS A 24 6.44 -12.09 1.39
CA LYS A 24 5.55 -12.37 2.52
C LYS A 24 4.34 -11.45 2.55
N CYS A 25 3.21 -11.98 3.02
CA CYS A 25 2.08 -11.16 3.40
C CYS A 25 2.49 -10.22 4.54
N TRP A 26 2.21 -8.95 4.42
CA TRP A 26 2.57 -7.96 5.44
C TRP A 26 1.79 -8.12 6.75
N ILE A 27 0.61 -8.72 6.68
CA ILE A 27 -0.27 -8.88 7.85
C ILE A 27 0.01 -10.19 8.59
N CYS A 28 -0.15 -11.34 7.92
CA CYS A 28 -0.03 -12.64 8.57
C CYS A 28 1.33 -13.33 8.39
N GLY A 29 2.18 -12.79 7.52
CA GLY A 29 3.53 -13.30 7.35
C GLY A 29 3.68 -14.57 6.53
N VAL A 30 2.60 -15.11 5.92
CA VAL A 30 2.73 -16.29 5.07
C VAL A 30 3.65 -16.00 3.89
N SER A 31 4.48 -16.96 3.56
CA SER A 31 5.48 -16.83 2.51
C SER A 31 4.93 -17.29 1.16
N SER A 32 5.31 -16.60 0.09
CA SER A 32 5.04 -17.05 -1.28
C SER A 32 5.74 -18.37 -1.58
N TYR A 33 6.86 -18.65 -0.90
CA TYR A 33 7.59 -19.92 -1.05
C TYR A 33 6.84 -21.11 -0.46
N ALA A 34 5.86 -20.87 0.42
CA ALA A 34 4.98 -21.91 0.95
C ALA A 34 3.78 -22.19 0.03
N GLY A 35 3.73 -21.60 -1.15
CA GLY A 35 2.65 -21.80 -2.12
C GLY A 35 1.44 -20.90 -1.92
N PHE A 36 1.53 -19.91 -1.05
CA PHE A 36 0.44 -18.95 -0.83
C PHE A 36 0.59 -17.78 -1.80
N PRO A 37 -0.39 -17.54 -2.69
CA PRO A 37 -0.30 -16.41 -3.62
C PRO A 37 -0.37 -15.08 -2.87
N LEU A 38 0.50 -14.14 -3.25
CA LEU A 38 0.50 -12.79 -2.74
C LEU A 38 -0.14 -11.87 -3.77
N GLU A 39 -0.91 -10.90 -3.29
CA GLU A 39 -1.62 -9.94 -4.11
C GLU A 39 -1.14 -8.53 -3.82
N THR A 40 -1.15 -7.68 -4.84
CA THR A 40 -0.86 -6.26 -4.68
C THR A 40 -2.19 -5.53 -4.44
N HIS A 41 -2.30 -4.90 -3.28
CA HIS A 41 -3.44 -4.08 -2.91
C HIS A 41 -3.08 -2.61 -3.08
N GLU A 42 -3.96 -1.85 -3.72
CA GLU A 42 -3.84 -0.40 -3.79
C GLU A 42 -4.55 0.20 -2.57
N MET A 43 -3.80 0.85 -1.68
CA MET A 43 -4.36 1.45 -0.47
C MET A 43 -5.41 2.51 -0.80
N GLU A 44 -5.14 3.38 -1.77
CA GLU A 44 -6.14 4.24 -2.36
C GLU A 44 -6.69 3.57 -3.61
N ARG A 45 -8.01 3.45 -3.71
CA ARG A 45 -8.67 2.70 -4.78
C ARG A 45 -8.47 3.35 -6.15
N LYS A 46 -8.36 2.51 -7.19
CA LYS A 46 -8.27 2.97 -8.59
C LYS A 46 -9.40 3.93 -8.97
N SER A 47 -10.62 3.65 -8.53
CA SER A 47 -11.79 4.46 -8.84
C SER A 47 -11.77 5.84 -8.20
N HIS A 48 -10.95 6.04 -7.15
CA HIS A 48 -10.82 7.31 -6.43
C HIS A 48 -9.56 8.08 -6.80
N ALA A 49 -8.77 7.57 -7.74
CA ALA A 49 -7.48 8.15 -8.12
C ALA A 49 -7.51 8.59 -9.57
N PRO A 50 -7.36 9.89 -9.86
CA PRO A 50 -7.44 10.38 -11.23
C PRO A 50 -6.22 9.99 -12.06
N ASN A 51 -6.45 9.74 -13.35
CA ASN A 51 -5.39 9.58 -14.34
C ASN A 51 -4.29 8.57 -13.94
N HIS A 52 -4.69 7.40 -13.41
CA HIS A 52 -3.77 6.33 -12.99
C HIS A 52 -2.79 6.75 -11.88
N SER A 53 -3.12 7.77 -11.10
CA SER A 53 -2.28 8.18 -9.97
C SER A 53 -2.13 7.09 -8.89
N TRP A 54 -3.06 6.12 -8.87
CA TRP A 54 -2.97 4.96 -7.98
C TRP A 54 -1.75 4.08 -8.26
N ALA A 55 -1.21 4.14 -9.49
CA ALA A 55 -0.13 3.26 -9.95
C ALA A 55 1.23 3.84 -9.54
N THR A 56 1.52 3.82 -8.25
CA THR A 56 2.77 4.29 -7.67
C THR A 56 3.18 3.40 -6.50
N LYS A 57 4.48 3.22 -6.30
CA LYS A 57 5.03 2.37 -5.24
C LYS A 57 4.55 2.77 -3.85
N GLU A 58 4.29 4.05 -3.61
CA GLU A 58 3.81 4.57 -2.34
C GLU A 58 2.39 4.12 -2.02
N ASN A 59 1.64 3.61 -2.99
CA ASN A 59 0.26 3.16 -2.82
C ASN A 59 0.10 1.63 -2.76
N TYR A 60 1.17 0.88 -2.94
CA TYR A 60 1.10 -0.58 -3.00
C TYR A 60 1.30 -1.23 -1.63
N PHE A 61 0.53 -2.28 -1.40
CA PHE A 61 0.53 -3.08 -0.17
C PHE A 61 0.52 -4.56 -0.56
N CYS A 62 1.32 -5.38 0.10
CA CYS A 62 1.36 -6.82 -0.20
C CYS A 62 0.58 -7.62 0.84
N ALA A 63 -0.38 -8.40 0.39
CA ALA A 63 -1.16 -9.27 1.27
C ALA A 63 -1.48 -10.59 0.55
N CYS A 64 -1.64 -11.65 1.34
CA CYS A 64 -2.18 -12.89 0.78
C CYS A 64 -3.67 -12.70 0.49
N LYS A 65 -4.24 -13.58 -0.31
CA LYS A 65 -5.65 -13.47 -0.72
C LYS A 65 -6.59 -13.35 0.47
N LYS A 66 -6.38 -14.15 1.51
CA LYS A 66 -7.24 -14.13 2.71
C LYS A 66 -7.19 -12.79 3.42
N CYS A 67 -5.98 -12.28 3.71
CA CYS A 67 -5.82 -10.99 4.38
C CYS A 67 -6.33 -9.84 3.52
N HIS A 68 -6.13 -9.91 2.21
CA HIS A 68 -6.64 -8.89 1.28
C HIS A 68 -8.17 -8.83 1.31
N MET A 69 -8.83 -9.96 1.30
CA MET A 69 -10.30 -10.01 1.30
C MET A 69 -10.91 -9.72 2.67
N ASP A 70 -10.32 -10.27 3.74
CA ASP A 70 -10.92 -10.23 5.07
C ASP A 70 -10.44 -9.04 5.91
N ASP A 71 -9.13 -8.79 5.94
CA ASP A 71 -8.55 -7.81 6.86
C ASP A 71 -8.47 -6.40 6.26
N LEU A 72 -8.01 -6.29 5.02
CA LEU A 72 -7.83 -4.98 4.38
C LEU A 72 -9.14 -4.26 4.09
N ALA A 73 -10.23 -5.00 3.88
CA ALA A 73 -11.54 -4.40 3.59
C ALA A 73 -12.01 -3.46 4.71
N ALA A 74 -11.64 -3.75 5.96
CA ALA A 74 -12.04 -2.97 7.13
C ALA A 74 -10.88 -2.22 7.79
N MET A 75 -9.66 -2.33 7.25
CA MET A 75 -8.48 -1.73 7.87
C MET A 75 -8.39 -0.23 7.55
N PRO A 76 -8.29 0.65 8.56
CA PRO A 76 -8.09 2.09 8.32
C PRO A 76 -6.80 2.36 7.54
N HIS A 77 -6.79 3.43 6.75
CA HIS A 77 -5.62 3.81 5.97
C HIS A 77 -4.38 4.05 6.84
N ALA A 78 -4.55 4.65 8.02
CA ALA A 78 -3.41 4.88 8.92
C ALA A 78 -2.73 3.57 9.31
N LYS A 79 -3.50 2.51 9.55
CA LYS A 79 -2.95 1.19 9.87
C LYS A 79 -2.29 0.54 8.65
N GLN A 80 -2.89 0.67 7.47
CA GLN A 80 -2.26 0.19 6.23
C GLN A 80 -0.92 0.88 5.99
N LEU A 81 -0.87 2.19 6.17
CA LEU A 81 0.36 2.98 6.03
C LEU A 81 1.40 2.61 7.10
N ALA A 82 0.95 2.22 8.29
CA ALA A 82 1.84 1.73 9.34
C ALA A 82 2.54 0.44 8.92
N TYR A 83 1.82 -0.51 8.35
CA TYR A 83 2.42 -1.72 7.77
C TYR A 83 3.38 -1.37 6.64
N LYS A 84 3.02 -0.42 5.79
CA LYS A 84 3.89 0.08 4.71
C LYS A 84 5.21 0.61 5.28
N TYR A 85 5.13 1.43 6.33
CA TYR A 85 6.31 1.97 7.02
C TYR A 85 7.22 0.85 7.55
N ILE A 86 6.63 -0.19 8.13
CA ILE A 86 7.39 -1.28 8.74
C ILE A 86 8.00 -2.21 7.68
N ARG A 87 7.24 -2.53 6.63
CA ARG A 87 7.60 -3.57 5.66
C ARG A 87 8.28 -3.05 4.39
N ASP A 88 8.05 -1.79 4.05
CA ASP A 88 8.52 -1.22 2.79
C ASP A 88 8.87 0.26 2.98
N VAL A 89 9.72 0.53 3.96
CA VAL A 89 10.05 1.89 4.39
C VAL A 89 10.59 2.77 3.26
N GLU A 90 11.34 2.20 2.33
CA GLU A 90 11.92 2.96 1.21
C GLU A 90 10.85 3.54 0.28
N ASN A 91 9.66 2.94 0.25
CA ASN A 91 8.53 3.41 -0.55
C ASN A 91 7.42 4.03 0.30
N TYR A 92 7.68 4.24 1.60
CA TYR A 92 6.75 4.95 2.47
C TYR A 92 6.96 6.45 2.32
N ASP A 93 5.90 7.14 1.91
CA ASP A 93 5.88 8.60 1.80
C ASP A 93 4.42 9.05 1.93
N LEU A 94 4.07 9.57 3.11
CA LEU A 94 2.69 9.97 3.39
C LEU A 94 2.20 11.05 2.45
N GLU A 95 3.02 12.07 2.16
CA GLU A 95 2.63 13.15 1.26
C GLU A 95 2.39 12.62 -0.15
N ALA A 96 3.28 11.78 -0.66
CA ALA A 96 3.12 11.16 -1.98
C ALA A 96 1.84 10.31 -2.02
N TRP A 97 1.55 9.55 -0.97
CA TRP A 97 0.33 8.76 -0.91
C TRP A 97 -0.93 9.62 -0.89
N LEU A 98 -0.92 10.73 -0.13
CA LEU A 98 -2.05 11.67 -0.11
C LEU A 98 -2.34 12.26 -1.50
N ARG A 99 -1.29 12.47 -2.30
CA ARG A 99 -1.42 12.97 -3.67
C ARG A 99 -2.04 11.98 -4.64
N VAL A 100 -2.13 10.71 -4.27
CA VAL A 100 -2.80 9.69 -5.10
C VAL A 100 -4.25 10.08 -5.34
N LYS A 101 -4.95 10.50 -4.31
CA LYS A 101 -6.35 10.94 -4.41
C LYS A 101 -6.48 12.44 -4.73
N ASP A 102 -5.62 13.24 -4.16
CA ASP A 102 -5.63 14.69 -4.34
C ASP A 102 -4.24 15.17 -4.79
N PRO A 103 -3.96 15.15 -6.11
CA PRO A 103 -2.64 15.51 -6.62
C PRO A 103 -2.15 16.90 -6.22
N SER A 104 -3.06 17.83 -5.96
CA SER A 104 -2.72 19.20 -5.59
C SER A 104 -2.61 19.45 -4.09
N LEU A 105 -2.99 18.48 -3.26
CA LEU A 105 -3.06 18.58 -1.80
C LEU A 105 -3.90 19.78 -1.32
N LYS A 106 -4.98 20.08 -2.03
CA LYS A 106 -5.87 21.18 -1.65
C LYS A 106 -6.83 20.83 -0.51
N ALA A 107 -7.19 19.54 -0.39
CA ALA A 107 -8.05 19.07 0.69
C ALA A 107 -7.25 18.90 1.99
N PRO A 108 -7.90 18.99 3.16
CA PRO A 108 -7.25 18.66 4.42
C PRO A 108 -6.70 17.24 4.39
N ASN A 109 -5.58 17.00 5.06
CA ASN A 109 -4.99 15.67 5.13
C ASN A 109 -5.95 14.69 5.80
N ARG A 110 -6.28 13.62 5.10
CA ARG A 110 -7.16 12.55 5.59
C ARG A 110 -6.49 11.70 6.66
N VAL A 111 -5.17 11.63 6.59
CA VAL A 111 -4.34 10.86 7.52
C VAL A 111 -3.14 11.71 7.86
N THR A 112 -2.77 11.75 9.14
CA THR A 112 -1.61 12.49 9.62
C THR A 112 -0.44 11.54 9.93
N GLU A 113 0.77 12.10 9.94
CA GLU A 113 1.97 11.35 10.31
C GLU A 113 1.84 10.77 11.73
N ASP A 114 1.28 11.54 12.66
CA ASP A 114 1.07 11.09 14.04
C ASP A 114 0.16 9.88 14.11
N GLU A 115 -0.92 9.87 13.32
CA GLU A 115 -1.82 8.71 13.27
C GLU A 115 -1.11 7.46 12.76
N VAL A 116 -0.27 7.61 11.75
CA VAL A 116 0.51 6.49 11.21
C VAL A 116 1.50 5.98 12.25
N MET A 117 2.23 6.88 12.91
CA MET A 117 3.22 6.50 13.93
C MET A 117 2.57 5.86 15.14
N ASP A 118 1.39 6.33 15.55
CA ASP A 118 0.62 5.71 16.64
C ASP A 118 0.22 4.27 16.24
N ALA A 119 -0.20 4.06 15.01
CA ALA A 119 -0.53 2.73 14.50
C ALA A 119 0.71 1.82 14.44
N VAL A 120 1.87 2.36 14.05
CA VAL A 120 3.14 1.61 14.06
C VAL A 120 3.44 1.11 15.47
N LYS A 121 3.36 1.98 16.48
CA LYS A 121 3.60 1.61 17.87
C LYS A 121 2.64 0.53 18.34
N GLU A 122 1.37 0.67 17.99
CA GLU A 122 0.35 -0.31 18.37
C GLU A 122 0.61 -1.68 17.76
N ILE A 123 0.96 -1.74 16.48
CA ILE A 123 1.28 -3.00 15.78
C ILE A 123 2.50 -3.67 16.42
N VAL A 124 3.55 -2.92 16.69
CA VAL A 124 4.79 -3.44 17.29
C VAL A 124 4.54 -3.94 18.71
N LEU A 125 3.83 -3.17 19.55
CA LEU A 125 3.57 -3.54 20.93
C LEU A 125 2.68 -4.77 21.05
N LYS A 126 1.72 -4.95 20.15
CA LYS A 126 0.83 -6.11 20.15
C LYS A 126 1.40 -7.30 19.41
N GLN A 127 2.63 -7.19 18.89
CA GLN A 127 3.28 -8.23 18.10
C GLN A 127 2.42 -8.70 16.93
N GLU A 128 1.73 -7.78 16.28
CA GLU A 128 0.91 -8.06 15.09
C GLU A 128 1.74 -8.32 13.84
N ILE A 129 3.08 -8.28 13.97
CA ILE A 129 4.02 -8.50 12.88
C ILE A 129 4.75 -9.82 13.06
N VAL A 130 4.70 -10.64 12.03
CA VAL A 130 5.50 -11.86 11.91
C VAL A 130 6.70 -11.55 11.01
N TRP A 131 7.88 -11.73 11.56
CA TRP A 131 9.16 -11.43 10.85
C TRP A 131 9.64 -12.58 9.96
#